data_4cb0bc7e8f30cae8585759a3a3a71dc7
#
_entry.id   4cb0bc7e8f30cae8585759a3a3a71dc7
#
_cell.length_a   1.000
_cell.length_b   1.000
_cell.length_c   1.000
_cell.angle_alpha   90.00
_cell.angle_beta   90.00
_cell.angle_gamma   90.00
#
_symmetry.space_group_name_H-M   'P 1'
#
loop_
_entity.id
_entity.type
_entity.pdbx_description
1 polymer ?
#
loop_
_entity_poly.entity_id
_entity_poly.type
_entity_poly.pdbx_seq_one_letter_code
_entity_poly.pdbx_strand_id
1 'polypeptide(L)'
;MIFPVALIHPIQAPPTKKEEYTMLIDRREFLKLGSLAALSGSVPGLVHATSSTLATSSQPVPDGKADYTLRMGRSLVELAPDHIVPTTVFNGQFPGPLLRFKEGQQVVVDIHNDTDTPEQLHWHGQFLPVDVDGAAEEGTPYIPAHGMRRIAFTPGPAGFRFYHTHLTAADDLTLGQYSGLVGPVYIEPKREPGAYDREVFLTLKEFDPFFSKGGDMAMDFLSPGDRNRTLEERGETAMKNSLARGQPHGYEVGYQSFAINGRMRGHGEPVRVKAGERVLFHVLNGSATEIRSLALPGHHFKVVALDGNPVPHPAEVPVLWIGTAERVSAIVEMKHPGVWVLGDLADDDRNRGMGIVIEYAGHRGKPRWVSPRPFSWDYRRFAQPDARPVAPDDVIEMTFAKLNAADRGFNAWTINGVQFDMAAMKPMFHLRHGKRYRLRMHNASDDIHPMHLHRHSFEITRIAGQPTGGVIKDVAMLGGYQTMEVDFTADQLGLTLFHCHMQLHMDYGFMALFDCV
;
A
#
# COMPACT_ATOMS: atom_id res chain seq x y z
N MET A 1 64.12 20.48 17.35
CA MET A 1 63.29 21.47 18.08
C MET A 1 62.04 20.73 18.45
N ILE A 2 61.87 20.44 19.74
CA ILE A 2 60.77 19.67 20.31
C ILE A 2 59.81 20.69 20.92
N PHE A 3 58.56 20.70 20.50
CA PHE A 3 57.49 21.50 21.14
C PHE A 3 56.60 20.58 21.98
N PRO A 4 56.21 21.00 23.18
CA PRO A 4 55.52 20.13 24.13
C PRO A 4 54.03 20.01 23.85
N VAL A 5 53.51 18.81 24.11
CA VAL A 5 52.09 18.45 24.10
C VAL A 5 51.43 19.00 25.36
N ALA A 6 50.39 19.82 25.20
CA ALA A 6 49.55 20.28 26.28
C ALA A 6 48.48 19.25 26.63
N LEU A 7 48.48 18.78 27.87
CA LEU A 7 47.43 17.96 28.45
C LEU A 7 46.14 18.81 28.67
N ILE A 8 45.04 18.41 28.04
CA ILE A 8 43.72 18.96 28.31
C ILE A 8 43.01 18.05 29.31
N HIS A 9 42.68 18.61 30.47
CA HIS A 9 41.88 17.95 31.50
C HIS A 9 40.44 17.84 31.06
N PRO A 10 39.72 16.75 31.40
CA PRO A 10 38.28 16.63 31.08
C PRO A 10 37.45 17.50 32.06
N ILE A 11 36.57 18.31 31.47
CA ILE A 11 35.55 19.08 32.19
C ILE A 11 34.46 18.10 32.62
N GLN A 12 34.23 18.00 33.94
CA GLN A 12 33.10 17.27 34.50
C GLN A 12 31.77 18.01 34.19
N ALA A 13 30.81 17.30 33.60
CA ALA A 13 29.45 17.77 33.43
C ALA A 13 28.69 17.70 34.77
N PRO A 14 27.78 18.66 35.04
CA PRO A 14 26.94 18.63 36.24
C PRO A 14 25.87 17.55 36.18
N PRO A 15 25.37 17.03 37.32
CA PRO A 15 24.39 15.96 37.36
C PRO A 15 23.01 16.47 36.92
N THR A 16 22.44 15.85 35.88
CA THR A 16 21.06 16.04 35.49
C THR A 16 20.14 15.26 36.43
N LYS A 17 19.26 15.97 37.14
CA LYS A 17 18.12 15.39 37.84
C LYS A 17 17.17 14.80 36.79
N LYS A 18 16.96 13.49 36.84
CA LYS A 18 15.83 12.82 36.22
C LYS A 18 14.58 13.11 37.05
N GLU A 19 13.67 13.91 36.57
CA GLU A 19 12.29 13.91 37.02
C GLU A 19 11.51 12.87 36.25
N GLU A 20 11.22 11.75 36.88
CA GLU A 20 10.28 10.75 36.39
C GLU A 20 8.86 11.28 36.56
N TYR A 21 8.24 11.70 35.45
CA TYR A 21 6.79 11.90 35.40
C TYR A 21 6.12 10.57 35.09
N THR A 22 5.82 9.78 36.11
CA THR A 22 4.91 8.64 36.02
C THR A 22 3.50 9.16 36.16
N MET A 23 2.78 9.37 35.09
CA MET A 23 1.35 9.62 35.13
C MET A 23 0.63 8.26 35.28
N LEU A 24 0.45 7.84 36.52
CA LEU A 24 -0.45 6.74 36.89
C LEU A 24 -1.88 7.25 36.83
N ILE A 25 -2.60 6.95 35.75
CA ILE A 25 -4.07 7.12 35.76
C ILE A 25 -4.64 5.96 36.54
N ASP A 26 -5.20 6.26 37.73
CA ASP A 26 -5.85 5.29 38.61
C ASP A 26 -7.14 4.77 37.94
N ARG A 27 -7.31 3.44 37.94
CA ARG A 27 -8.51 2.74 37.43
C ARG A 27 -9.84 3.32 37.98
N ARG A 28 -9.84 4.03 39.11
CA ARG A 28 -11.01 4.67 39.67
C ARG A 28 -11.40 5.97 39.00
N GLU A 29 -10.47 6.69 38.41
CA GLU A 29 -10.75 7.92 37.64
C GLU A 29 -11.36 7.58 36.27
N PHE A 30 -10.95 6.49 35.64
CA PHE A 30 -11.52 6.02 34.39
C PHE A 30 -12.99 5.57 34.52
N LEU A 31 -13.39 5.03 35.67
CA LEU A 31 -14.77 4.61 35.95
C LEU A 31 -15.70 5.76 36.35
N LYS A 32 -15.18 6.94 36.74
CA LYS A 32 -15.97 8.12 37.07
C LYS A 32 -16.44 8.92 35.85
N LEU A 33 -15.76 8.79 34.71
CA LEU A 33 -16.17 9.42 33.45
C LEU A 33 -17.33 8.71 32.74
N GLY A 34 -17.64 7.47 33.13
CA GLY A 34 -18.73 6.67 32.55
C GLY A 34 -20.11 6.85 33.23
N SER A 35 -20.25 7.63 34.31
CA SER A 35 -21.46 7.65 35.13
C SER A 35 -22.19 9.00 35.23
N LEU A 36 -21.91 9.96 34.36
CA LEU A 36 -22.56 11.30 34.42
C LEU A 36 -23.53 11.55 33.24
N ALA A 37 -24.11 10.53 32.66
CA ALA A 37 -25.11 10.65 31.61
C ALA A 37 -26.49 10.07 32.00
N ALA A 38 -26.91 10.19 33.23
CA ALA A 38 -28.28 9.90 33.61
C ALA A 38 -28.69 10.78 34.80
N LEU A 39 -29.24 11.96 34.52
CA LEU A 39 -30.25 12.69 35.29
C LEU A 39 -30.21 14.18 34.93
N SER A 40 -31.00 14.63 33.97
CA SER A 40 -31.61 15.96 34.00
C SER A 40 -32.87 15.98 33.15
N GLY A 41 -33.92 16.44 33.79
CA GLY A 41 -35.28 16.43 33.29
C GLY A 41 -35.57 17.44 32.19
N SER A 42 -36.70 17.22 31.61
CA SER A 42 -37.43 17.93 30.59
C SER A 42 -37.42 19.46 30.64
N VAL A 43 -37.01 20.10 29.52
CA VAL A 43 -37.48 21.41 29.06
C VAL A 43 -37.74 21.32 27.57
N PRO A 44 -38.91 21.71 27.04
CA PRO A 44 -39.23 21.64 25.63
C PRO A 44 -38.74 22.91 24.93
N GLY A 45 -37.77 22.76 24.06
CA GLY A 45 -37.30 23.82 23.17
C GLY A 45 -36.81 23.17 21.87
N LEU A 46 -37.61 23.30 20.80
CA LEU A 46 -37.26 22.82 19.47
C LEU A 46 -35.92 23.35 18.98
N VAL A 47 -34.93 22.47 18.94
CA VAL A 47 -33.82 22.57 17.99
C VAL A 47 -33.82 21.23 17.25
N HIS A 48 -34.21 21.26 15.98
CA HIS A 48 -34.04 20.13 15.09
C HIS A 48 -32.53 19.96 14.85
N ALA A 49 -31.87 19.23 15.76
CA ALA A 49 -30.63 18.56 15.42
C ALA A 49 -31.05 17.34 14.58
N THR A 50 -30.93 17.45 13.27
CA THR A 50 -30.95 16.28 12.39
C THR A 50 -29.78 15.41 12.81
N SER A 51 -30.04 14.43 13.66
CA SER A 51 -29.17 13.29 13.84
C SER A 51 -29.09 12.62 12.47
N SER A 52 -28.01 12.85 11.73
CA SER A 52 -27.65 11.99 10.61
C SER A 52 -27.41 10.61 11.20
N THR A 53 -28.42 9.76 11.14
CA THR A 53 -28.28 8.33 11.32
C THR A 53 -27.31 7.88 10.23
N LEU A 54 -26.07 7.68 10.63
CA LEU A 54 -25.07 6.95 9.84
C LEU A 54 -25.76 5.67 9.38
N ALA A 55 -25.96 5.54 8.10
CA ALA A 55 -26.45 4.31 7.50
C ALA A 55 -25.35 3.25 7.58
N THR A 56 -25.15 2.71 8.78
CA THR A 56 -24.39 1.49 9.00
C THR A 56 -25.26 0.33 8.55
N SER A 57 -25.25 0.02 7.28
CA SER A 57 -25.86 -1.21 6.81
C SER A 57 -24.82 -2.31 6.75
N SER A 58 -24.29 -2.72 7.90
CA SER A 58 -23.70 -4.04 8.01
C SER A 58 -24.78 -5.05 7.68
N GLN A 59 -24.50 -5.93 6.72
CA GLN A 59 -25.42 -7.05 6.47
C GLN A 59 -25.52 -7.89 7.74
N PRO A 60 -26.69 -8.45 8.09
CA PRO A 60 -26.79 -9.34 9.23
C PRO A 60 -25.73 -10.44 9.11
N VAL A 61 -24.90 -10.57 10.14
CA VAL A 61 -23.84 -11.58 10.13
C VAL A 61 -24.50 -12.96 10.40
N PRO A 62 -24.46 -13.89 9.44
CA PRO A 62 -25.10 -15.19 9.62
C PRO A 62 -24.46 -15.99 10.78
N ASP A 63 -25.30 -16.70 11.51
CA ASP A 63 -24.86 -17.74 12.43
C ASP A 63 -24.32 -18.97 11.66
N GLY A 64 -23.46 -19.75 12.30
CA GLY A 64 -22.95 -20.97 11.71
C GLY A 64 -21.46 -20.91 11.35
N LYS A 65 -21.04 -21.77 10.44
CA LYS A 65 -19.62 -21.86 10.01
C LYS A 65 -19.29 -20.73 9.06
N ALA A 66 -18.18 -20.01 9.34
CA ALA A 66 -17.63 -19.04 8.40
C ALA A 66 -17.09 -19.73 7.14
N ASP A 67 -17.14 -19.02 6.00
CA ASP A 67 -16.53 -19.50 4.75
C ASP A 67 -15.01 -19.48 4.85
N TYR A 68 -14.45 -18.49 5.54
CA TYR A 68 -13.01 -18.34 5.77
C TYR A 68 -12.72 -18.00 7.23
N THR A 69 -11.55 -18.41 7.67
CA THR A 69 -10.99 -18.02 8.98
C THR A 69 -9.59 -17.51 8.78
N LEU A 70 -9.35 -16.28 9.21
CA LEU A 70 -8.03 -15.65 9.24
C LEU A 70 -7.59 -15.45 10.69
N ARG A 71 -6.36 -15.84 10.99
CA ARG A 71 -5.74 -15.68 12.30
C ARG A 71 -4.46 -14.88 12.17
N MET A 72 -4.42 -13.72 12.78
CA MET A 72 -3.23 -12.89 12.88
C MET A 72 -2.42 -13.32 14.09
N GLY A 73 -1.17 -13.71 13.89
CA GLY A 73 -0.33 -14.19 14.98
C GLY A 73 1.14 -14.21 14.62
N ARG A 74 2.01 -14.20 15.63
CA ARG A 74 3.46 -14.29 15.45
C ARG A 74 3.85 -15.66 14.90
N SER A 75 4.77 -15.67 13.95
CA SER A 75 5.30 -16.89 13.34
C SER A 75 6.75 -16.68 12.89
N LEU A 76 7.40 -17.79 12.60
CA LEU A 76 8.71 -17.81 11.96
C LEU A 76 8.51 -18.09 10.46
N VAL A 77 8.92 -17.16 9.62
CA VAL A 77 8.87 -17.31 8.16
C VAL A 77 10.25 -17.68 7.66
N GLU A 78 10.41 -18.89 7.15
CA GLU A 78 11.64 -19.34 6.52
C GLU A 78 11.70 -18.81 5.08
N LEU A 79 12.50 -17.78 4.84
CA LEU A 79 12.73 -17.23 3.50
C LEU A 79 13.76 -18.06 2.72
N ALA A 80 14.75 -18.62 3.44
CA ALA A 80 15.79 -19.55 2.98
C ALA A 80 16.18 -20.45 4.16
N PRO A 81 16.87 -21.59 3.97
CA PRO A 81 17.23 -22.51 5.04
C PRO A 81 18.00 -21.89 6.21
N ASP A 82 18.77 -20.84 5.94
CA ASP A 82 19.59 -20.11 6.91
C ASP A 82 19.06 -18.68 7.17
N HIS A 83 17.86 -18.38 6.68
CA HIS A 83 17.24 -17.04 6.82
C HIS A 83 15.78 -17.17 7.28
N ILE A 84 15.57 -17.10 8.59
CA ILE A 84 14.26 -17.22 9.23
C ILE A 84 13.90 -15.89 9.90
N VAL A 85 12.78 -15.31 9.52
CA VAL A 85 12.31 -14.01 10.01
C VAL A 85 11.14 -14.20 10.98
N PRO A 86 11.26 -13.72 12.25
CA PRO A 86 10.13 -13.65 13.15
C PRO A 86 9.25 -12.45 12.77
N THR A 87 7.98 -12.71 12.46
CA THR A 87 7.04 -11.63 12.08
C THR A 87 5.60 -12.05 12.39
N THR A 88 4.67 -11.10 12.32
CA THR A 88 3.23 -11.39 12.42
C THR A 88 2.69 -11.71 11.02
N VAL A 89 1.90 -12.78 10.91
CA VAL A 89 1.38 -13.29 9.63
C VAL A 89 -0.06 -13.77 9.77
N PHE A 90 -0.74 -14.00 8.65
CA PHE A 90 -2.03 -14.69 8.62
C PHE A 90 -1.86 -16.20 8.56
N ASN A 91 -2.60 -16.91 9.41
CA ASN A 91 -2.66 -18.39 9.45
C ASN A 91 -1.29 -19.08 9.53
N GLY A 92 -0.31 -18.44 10.20
CA GLY A 92 1.03 -18.99 10.40
C GLY A 92 1.90 -19.05 9.14
N GLN A 93 1.52 -18.38 8.06
CA GLN A 93 2.24 -18.41 6.77
C GLN A 93 2.36 -17.03 6.14
N PHE A 94 3.34 -16.85 5.25
CA PHE A 94 3.48 -15.70 4.37
C PHE A 94 3.63 -16.17 2.90
N PRO A 95 2.92 -15.52 1.95
CA PRO A 95 1.80 -14.61 2.20
C PRO A 95 0.64 -15.33 2.91
N GLY A 96 -0.30 -14.54 3.44
CA GLY A 96 -1.56 -15.07 3.94
C GLY A 96 -2.29 -15.89 2.86
N PRO A 97 -3.28 -16.73 3.22
CA PRO A 97 -4.00 -17.57 2.26
C PRO A 97 -4.58 -16.78 1.09
N LEU A 98 -4.48 -17.32 -0.13
CA LEU A 98 -5.25 -16.80 -1.27
C LEU A 98 -6.74 -17.06 -1.01
N LEU A 99 -7.51 -16.00 -0.86
CA LEU A 99 -8.97 -16.07 -0.76
C LEU A 99 -9.60 -15.96 -2.14
N ARG A 100 -10.49 -16.88 -2.49
CA ARG A 100 -11.24 -16.84 -3.74
C ARG A 100 -12.71 -16.56 -3.45
N PHE A 101 -13.17 -15.41 -3.90
CA PHE A 101 -14.57 -14.99 -3.77
C PHE A 101 -15.27 -15.02 -5.13
N LYS A 102 -16.59 -15.07 -5.10
CA LYS A 102 -17.41 -14.84 -6.29
C LYS A 102 -18.05 -13.46 -6.19
N GLU A 103 -17.93 -12.68 -7.26
CA GLU A 103 -18.50 -11.34 -7.31
C GLU A 103 -20.00 -11.35 -7.01
N GLY A 104 -20.42 -10.53 -6.06
CA GLY A 104 -21.82 -10.38 -5.67
C GLY A 104 -22.39 -11.51 -4.82
N GLN A 105 -21.59 -12.50 -4.41
CA GLN A 105 -22.01 -13.55 -3.48
C GLN A 105 -21.50 -13.23 -2.07
N GLN A 106 -22.43 -13.12 -1.10
CA GLN A 106 -22.05 -12.87 0.29
C GLN A 106 -21.04 -13.90 0.80
N VAL A 107 -20.06 -13.42 1.55
CA VAL A 107 -19.05 -14.22 2.23
C VAL A 107 -19.03 -13.88 3.72
N VAL A 108 -18.78 -14.89 4.56
CA VAL A 108 -18.63 -14.77 6.01
C VAL A 108 -17.20 -15.09 6.39
N VAL A 109 -16.53 -14.16 7.10
CA VAL A 109 -15.14 -14.33 7.52
C VAL A 109 -15.01 -14.15 9.04
N ASP A 110 -14.37 -15.12 9.69
CA ASP A 110 -13.92 -15.02 11.07
C ASP A 110 -12.47 -14.53 11.10
N ILE A 111 -12.23 -13.41 11.77
CA ILE A 111 -10.90 -12.80 11.90
C ILE A 111 -10.50 -12.87 13.37
N HIS A 112 -9.47 -13.64 13.67
CA HIS A 112 -8.92 -13.80 15.02
C HIS A 112 -7.63 -12.98 15.13
N ASN A 113 -7.49 -12.28 16.22
CA ASN A 113 -6.27 -11.59 16.59
C ASN A 113 -5.62 -12.33 17.77
N ASP A 114 -4.57 -13.09 17.50
CA ASP A 114 -3.82 -13.83 18.52
C ASP A 114 -2.59 -13.02 19.02
N THR A 115 -2.48 -11.74 18.65
CA THR A 115 -1.39 -10.84 19.09
C THR A 115 -1.75 -10.15 20.42
N ASP A 116 -0.75 -9.52 21.04
CA ASP A 116 -0.89 -8.79 22.30
C ASP A 116 -1.39 -7.35 22.12
N THR A 117 -1.58 -6.90 20.89
CA THR A 117 -2.03 -5.55 20.52
C THR A 117 -3.33 -5.60 19.72
N PRO A 118 -4.20 -4.59 19.78
CA PRO A 118 -5.32 -4.48 18.85
C PRO A 118 -4.81 -4.44 17.41
N GLU A 119 -5.57 -5.05 16.48
CA GLU A 119 -5.22 -5.14 15.07
C GLU A 119 -6.38 -4.73 14.17
N GLN A 120 -6.06 -4.48 12.91
CA GLN A 120 -7.03 -4.23 11.85
C GLN A 120 -6.74 -5.10 10.63
N LEU A 121 -7.79 -5.36 9.86
CA LEU A 121 -7.68 -6.03 8.57
C LEU A 121 -8.46 -5.24 7.54
N HIS A 122 -7.74 -4.56 6.65
CA HIS A 122 -8.31 -3.82 5.53
C HIS A 122 -8.47 -4.71 4.30
N TRP A 123 -9.64 -4.61 3.67
CA TRP A 123 -10.01 -5.32 2.44
C TRP A 123 -9.74 -4.43 1.21
N HIS A 124 -8.51 -4.33 0.84
CA HIS A 124 -8.03 -3.38 -0.15
C HIS A 124 -8.66 -3.55 -1.54
N GLY A 125 -9.15 -2.44 -2.08
CA GLY A 125 -9.70 -2.36 -3.43
C GLY A 125 -11.12 -2.92 -3.57
N GLN A 126 -11.85 -3.09 -2.48
CA GLN A 126 -13.25 -3.52 -2.47
C GLN A 126 -14.18 -2.38 -2.03
N PHE A 127 -15.44 -2.41 -2.49
CA PHE A 127 -16.45 -1.41 -2.16
C PHE A 127 -17.29 -1.93 -0.99
N LEU A 128 -16.87 -1.60 0.22
CA LEU A 128 -17.41 -2.16 1.45
C LEU A 128 -17.97 -1.07 2.37
N PRO A 129 -18.89 -1.42 3.28
CA PRO A 129 -19.32 -0.52 4.35
C PRO A 129 -18.15 -0.16 5.28
N VAL A 130 -18.19 1.03 5.88
CA VAL A 130 -17.13 1.55 6.78
C VAL A 130 -16.82 0.62 7.96
N ASP A 131 -17.81 -0.09 8.47
CA ASP A 131 -17.63 -1.03 9.58
C ASP A 131 -16.97 -2.35 9.18
N VAL A 132 -16.78 -2.61 7.88
CA VAL A 132 -16.15 -3.82 7.33
C VAL A 132 -14.81 -3.52 6.66
N ASP A 133 -14.63 -2.32 6.13
CA ASP A 133 -13.48 -1.94 5.29
C ASP A 133 -12.12 -2.19 5.96
N GLY A 134 -12.01 -1.94 7.26
CA GLY A 134 -10.83 -2.33 8.04
C GLY A 134 -9.88 -1.18 8.40
N ALA A 135 -10.30 0.08 8.24
CA ALA A 135 -9.55 1.27 8.65
C ALA A 135 -10.23 1.97 9.86
N ALA A 136 -9.49 2.20 10.94
CA ALA A 136 -10.01 2.87 12.14
C ALA A 136 -10.38 4.33 11.86
N GLU A 137 -9.65 4.95 10.97
CA GLU A 137 -9.82 6.34 10.53
C GLU A 137 -11.22 6.55 9.92
N GLU A 138 -11.77 5.53 9.29
CA GLU A 138 -13.13 5.53 8.74
C GLU A 138 -14.20 5.14 9.77
N GLY A 139 -13.80 4.56 10.90
CA GLY A 139 -14.68 4.09 11.94
C GLY A 139 -14.83 2.57 12.04
N THR A 140 -14.03 1.78 11.30
CA THR A 140 -13.98 0.32 11.51
C THR A 140 -13.41 0.01 12.89
N PRO A 141 -14.12 -0.77 13.74
CA PRO A 141 -13.59 -1.13 15.04
C PRO A 141 -12.33 -1.99 14.95
N TYR A 142 -11.39 -1.77 15.87
CA TYR A 142 -10.25 -2.66 16.07
C TYR A 142 -10.70 -4.07 16.48
N ILE A 143 -9.93 -5.06 16.08
CA ILE A 143 -10.03 -6.43 16.59
C ILE A 143 -9.16 -6.47 17.86
N PRO A 144 -9.75 -6.63 19.06
CA PRO A 144 -8.98 -6.57 20.31
C PRO A 144 -7.86 -7.62 20.34
N ALA A 145 -6.82 -7.35 21.14
CA ALA A 145 -5.81 -8.35 21.46
C ALA A 145 -6.48 -9.62 22.00
N HIS A 146 -6.07 -10.79 21.50
CA HIS A 146 -6.66 -12.10 21.79
C HIS A 146 -8.17 -12.18 21.54
N GLY A 147 -8.68 -11.31 20.64
CA GLY A 147 -10.09 -11.22 20.30
C GLY A 147 -10.42 -11.78 18.92
N MET A 148 -11.69 -11.64 18.57
CA MET A 148 -12.20 -12.09 17.28
C MET A 148 -13.30 -11.15 16.78
N ARG A 149 -13.37 -11.01 15.48
CA ARG A 149 -14.47 -10.33 14.81
C ARG A 149 -14.99 -11.21 13.67
N ARG A 150 -16.31 -11.41 13.64
CA ARG A 150 -17.00 -12.02 12.50
C ARG A 150 -17.61 -10.92 11.65
N ILE A 151 -17.35 -10.98 10.36
CA ILE A 151 -17.90 -10.05 9.37
C ILE A 151 -18.60 -10.81 8.24
N ALA A 152 -19.57 -10.15 7.62
CA ALA A 152 -20.21 -10.64 6.40
C ALA A 152 -20.29 -9.49 5.40
N PHE A 153 -19.90 -9.74 4.16
CA PHE A 153 -19.94 -8.74 3.10
C PHE A 153 -20.14 -9.37 1.73
N THR A 154 -20.49 -8.55 0.75
CA THR A 154 -20.59 -8.96 -0.64
C THR A 154 -19.37 -8.46 -1.39
N PRO A 155 -18.46 -9.35 -1.82
CA PRO A 155 -17.23 -8.96 -2.51
C PRO A 155 -17.50 -8.28 -3.85
N GLY A 156 -16.74 -7.25 -4.13
CA GLY A 156 -16.78 -6.53 -5.39
C GLY A 156 -15.91 -5.26 -5.35
N PRO A 157 -15.47 -4.78 -6.52
CA PRO A 157 -15.61 -5.37 -7.86
C PRO A 157 -14.68 -6.58 -8.09
N ALA A 158 -14.97 -7.37 -9.14
CA ALA A 158 -14.17 -8.52 -9.54
C ALA A 158 -12.72 -8.14 -9.84
N GLY A 159 -11.84 -9.15 -9.80
CA GLY A 159 -10.42 -9.04 -10.13
C GLY A 159 -9.49 -9.30 -8.96
N PHE A 160 -8.22 -9.01 -9.16
CA PHE A 160 -7.17 -9.26 -8.17
C PHE A 160 -7.13 -8.16 -7.13
N ARG A 161 -7.48 -8.48 -5.90
CA ARG A 161 -7.52 -7.65 -4.70
C ARG A 161 -6.58 -8.25 -3.65
N PHE A 162 -6.53 -7.65 -2.45
CA PHE A 162 -5.78 -8.24 -1.33
C PHE A 162 -6.33 -7.77 0.02
N TYR A 163 -5.82 -8.34 1.09
CA TYR A 163 -6.10 -7.91 2.46
C TYR A 163 -4.79 -7.71 3.21
N HIS A 164 -4.75 -6.74 4.10
CA HIS A 164 -3.56 -6.43 4.89
C HIS A 164 -3.93 -5.72 6.20
N THR A 165 -2.96 -5.59 7.10
CA THR A 165 -3.12 -4.77 8.30
C THR A 165 -3.18 -3.29 7.92
N HIS A 166 -4.01 -2.53 8.62
CA HIS A 166 -4.07 -1.07 8.51
C HIS A 166 -3.64 -0.39 9.82
N LEU A 167 -2.86 -1.09 10.63
CA LEU A 167 -2.35 -0.56 11.89
C LEU A 167 -1.23 0.46 11.63
N THR A 168 -1.31 1.60 12.31
CA THR A 168 -0.22 2.58 12.38
C THR A 168 0.98 1.96 13.09
N ALA A 169 2.15 2.01 12.47
CA ALA A 169 3.40 1.47 12.99
C ALA A 169 4.28 2.56 13.64
N ALA A 170 4.20 3.79 13.12
CA ALA A 170 5.05 4.93 13.49
C ALA A 170 6.55 4.57 13.42
N ASP A 171 7.22 4.46 14.57
CA ASP A 171 8.64 4.09 14.68
C ASP A 171 8.87 2.63 15.12
N ASP A 172 7.82 1.79 15.15
CA ASP A 172 7.93 0.35 15.42
C ASP A 172 7.92 -0.46 14.11
N LEU A 173 9.08 -0.82 13.62
CA LEU A 173 9.25 -1.60 12.39
C LEU A 173 8.80 -3.08 12.51
N THR A 174 8.19 -3.49 13.62
CA THR A 174 7.59 -4.81 13.80
C THR A 174 6.08 -4.84 13.56
N LEU A 175 5.45 -3.66 13.43
CA LEU A 175 4.02 -3.45 13.29
C LEU A 175 3.61 -3.04 11.87
N GLY A 176 2.32 -2.88 11.67
CA GLY A 176 1.75 -2.40 10.42
C GLY A 176 2.22 -3.21 9.21
N GLN A 177 2.38 -2.55 8.09
CA GLN A 177 2.81 -3.20 6.85
C GLN A 177 4.29 -3.65 6.85
N TYR A 178 5.09 -3.31 7.89
CA TYR A 178 6.44 -3.91 8.05
C TYR A 178 6.36 -5.38 8.46
N SER A 179 5.23 -5.83 9.01
CA SER A 179 4.96 -7.24 9.29
C SER A 179 4.59 -8.03 8.02
N GLY A 180 4.39 -9.34 8.18
CA GLY A 180 3.91 -10.23 7.12
C GLY A 180 2.38 -10.29 6.98
N LEU A 181 1.64 -9.31 7.52
CA LEU A 181 0.17 -9.28 7.48
C LEU A 181 -0.36 -8.79 6.13
N VAL A 182 -0.12 -9.56 5.09
CA VAL A 182 -0.66 -9.36 3.74
C VAL A 182 -1.03 -10.69 3.10
N GLY A 183 -2.17 -10.72 2.40
CA GLY A 183 -2.63 -11.91 1.67
C GLY A 183 -3.45 -11.56 0.43
N PRO A 184 -3.33 -12.35 -0.64
CA PRO A 184 -4.03 -12.11 -1.90
C PRO A 184 -5.51 -12.48 -1.84
N VAL A 185 -6.34 -11.74 -2.57
CA VAL A 185 -7.76 -12.03 -2.83
C VAL A 185 -7.99 -12.06 -4.32
N TYR A 186 -8.66 -13.06 -4.82
CA TYR A 186 -9.18 -13.08 -6.18
C TYR A 186 -10.71 -13.16 -6.17
N ILE A 187 -11.34 -12.09 -6.63
CA ILE A 187 -12.80 -12.05 -6.81
C ILE A 187 -13.08 -12.50 -8.24
N GLU A 188 -13.60 -13.71 -8.39
CA GLU A 188 -13.84 -14.33 -9.68
C GLU A 188 -14.85 -13.51 -10.50
N PRO A 189 -14.46 -13.04 -11.71
CA PRO A 189 -15.36 -12.31 -12.57
C PRO A 189 -16.40 -13.25 -13.19
N LYS A 190 -17.55 -12.71 -13.58
CA LYS A 190 -18.58 -13.46 -14.33
C LYS A 190 -18.09 -13.93 -15.70
N ARG A 191 -17.05 -13.27 -16.23
CA ARG A 191 -16.37 -13.63 -17.49
C ARG A 191 -14.88 -13.41 -17.32
N GLU A 192 -14.11 -14.44 -17.62
CA GLU A 192 -12.65 -14.37 -17.56
C GLU A 192 -12.07 -13.34 -18.54
N PRO A 193 -11.08 -12.54 -18.13
CA PRO A 193 -10.50 -11.50 -18.97
C PRO A 193 -9.42 -12.06 -19.92
N GLY A 194 -9.79 -12.85 -20.91
CA GLY A 194 -8.87 -13.25 -21.94
C GLY A 194 -8.54 -14.75 -21.97
N ALA A 195 -7.67 -15.13 -22.91
CA ALA A 195 -7.29 -16.52 -23.13
C ALA A 195 -5.88 -16.76 -22.55
N TYR A 196 -5.80 -17.53 -21.50
CA TYR A 196 -4.57 -18.03 -20.88
C TYR A 196 -4.72 -19.52 -20.55
N ASP A 197 -3.62 -20.18 -20.31
CA ASP A 197 -3.62 -21.62 -20.04
C ASP A 197 -3.50 -21.93 -18.54
N ARG A 198 -2.96 -20.95 -17.78
CA ARG A 198 -2.77 -21.06 -16.32
C ARG A 198 -2.60 -19.69 -15.68
N GLU A 199 -2.96 -19.57 -14.42
CA GLU A 199 -2.70 -18.39 -13.57
C GLU A 199 -1.64 -18.69 -12.50
N VAL A 200 -0.90 -17.66 -12.13
CA VAL A 200 0.13 -17.68 -11.07
C VAL A 200 -0.01 -16.40 -10.24
N PHE A 201 -0.11 -16.53 -8.92
CA PHE A 201 -0.17 -15.40 -8.00
C PHE A 201 1.21 -15.17 -7.38
N LEU A 202 1.68 -13.92 -7.44
CA LEU A 202 2.96 -13.50 -6.89
C LEU A 202 2.72 -12.34 -5.93
N THR A 203 3.15 -12.50 -4.68
CA THR A 203 3.18 -11.45 -3.66
C THR A 203 4.63 -11.09 -3.39
N LEU A 204 5.01 -9.86 -3.67
CA LEU A 204 6.34 -9.31 -3.43
C LEU A 204 6.36 -8.71 -2.02
N LYS A 205 7.45 -8.94 -1.28
CA LYS A 205 7.60 -8.40 0.08
C LYS A 205 9.07 -8.30 0.47
N GLU A 206 9.37 -7.27 1.21
CA GLU A 206 10.63 -7.08 1.92
C GLU A 206 10.51 -7.48 3.39
N PHE A 207 11.65 -7.77 4.00
CA PHE A 207 11.80 -8.14 5.41
C PHE A 207 13.06 -7.54 6.02
N ASP A 208 13.19 -7.67 7.35
CA ASP A 208 14.30 -7.12 8.13
C ASP A 208 14.46 -5.61 7.94
N PRO A 209 13.41 -4.82 8.23
CA PRO A 209 13.43 -3.37 8.07
C PRO A 209 14.39 -2.70 9.06
N PHE A 210 14.97 -1.57 8.65
CA PHE A 210 15.79 -0.71 9.49
C PHE A 210 15.68 0.75 9.05
N PHE A 211 15.90 1.68 9.98
CA PHE A 211 15.91 3.10 9.63
C PHE A 211 17.23 3.52 8.97
N SER A 212 17.11 4.24 7.88
CA SER A 212 18.21 4.82 7.11
C SER A 212 18.04 6.33 6.97
N LYS A 213 19.14 7.07 6.85
CA LYS A 213 19.14 8.51 6.51
C LYS A 213 19.42 8.76 5.03
N GLY A 214 19.61 7.73 4.25
CA GLY A 214 19.81 7.80 2.81
C GLY A 214 18.63 7.15 2.13
N GLY A 215 17.72 7.93 1.59
CA GLY A 215 16.66 7.40 0.73
C GLY A 215 17.27 6.77 -0.52
N ASP A 216 16.74 5.63 -0.91
CA ASP A 216 17.18 4.88 -2.11
C ASP A 216 15.98 4.60 -3.02
N MET A 217 15.23 5.64 -3.35
CA MET A 217 14.15 5.51 -4.30
C MET A 217 14.65 5.82 -5.71
N ALA A 218 14.64 4.82 -6.58
CA ALA A 218 14.85 4.99 -8.00
C ALA A 218 13.66 5.75 -8.60
N MET A 219 13.77 7.06 -8.71
CA MET A 219 12.66 7.95 -9.03
C MET A 219 12.43 8.17 -10.52
N ASP A 220 13.37 7.77 -11.37
CA ASP A 220 13.41 8.16 -12.78
C ASP A 220 12.65 7.22 -13.73
N PHE A 221 11.95 6.19 -13.22
CA PHE A 221 11.20 5.26 -14.06
C PHE A 221 9.82 5.78 -14.49
N LEU A 222 9.24 6.72 -13.75
CA LEU A 222 8.00 7.39 -14.12
C LEU A 222 8.30 8.57 -15.03
N SER A 223 8.23 8.31 -16.30
CA SER A 223 8.44 9.36 -17.30
C SER A 223 7.18 9.59 -18.11
N PRO A 224 6.48 10.68 -17.90
CA PRO A 224 5.54 11.18 -18.88
C PRO A 224 6.19 12.24 -19.75
N GLY A 225 6.81 11.85 -20.85
CA GLY A 225 7.30 12.77 -21.88
C GLY A 225 8.37 13.75 -21.39
N ASP A 226 8.44 14.96 -21.99
CA ASP A 226 9.50 15.99 -21.86
C ASP A 226 9.86 16.48 -20.44
N ARG A 227 9.48 15.75 -19.38
CA ARG A 227 9.70 16.13 -17.98
C ARG A 227 10.78 15.35 -17.26
N ASN A 228 11.44 14.39 -17.91
CA ASN A 228 12.62 13.70 -17.37
C ASN A 228 13.62 14.70 -16.82
N ARG A 229 13.78 15.80 -17.51
CA ARG A 229 14.69 16.87 -17.11
C ARG A 229 14.34 17.47 -15.74
N THR A 230 13.06 17.62 -15.40
CA THR A 230 12.65 18.13 -14.09
C THR A 230 12.86 17.12 -12.97
N LEU A 231 12.67 15.83 -13.25
CA LEU A 231 12.98 14.75 -12.30
C LEU A 231 14.49 14.62 -12.11
N GLU A 232 15.29 14.63 -13.18
CA GLU A 232 16.76 14.66 -13.09
C GLU A 232 17.27 15.91 -12.34
N GLU A 233 16.67 17.07 -12.57
CA GLU A 233 17.10 18.33 -11.94
C GLU A 233 16.62 18.45 -10.49
N ARG A 234 15.50 17.85 -10.10
CA ARG A 234 14.84 18.05 -8.81
C ARG A 234 14.61 16.78 -8.00
N GLY A 235 14.69 15.61 -8.62
CA GLY A 235 14.46 14.32 -7.99
C GLY A 235 15.69 13.77 -7.25
N GLU A 236 16.07 12.53 -7.51
CA GLU A 236 17.15 11.82 -6.81
C GLU A 236 18.48 12.59 -6.80
N THR A 237 18.85 13.22 -7.92
CA THR A 237 20.07 14.06 -7.98
C THR A 237 19.97 15.26 -7.06
N ALA A 238 18.81 15.91 -6.97
CA ALA A 238 18.59 17.04 -6.06
C ALA A 238 18.65 16.60 -4.60
N MET A 239 18.09 15.45 -4.27
CA MET A 239 18.16 14.85 -2.94
C MET A 239 19.62 14.52 -2.56
N LYS A 240 20.35 13.82 -3.40
CA LYS A 240 21.80 13.52 -3.20
C LYS A 240 22.62 14.80 -3.01
N ASN A 241 22.35 15.83 -3.80
CA ASN A 241 23.00 17.13 -3.68
C ASN A 241 22.60 17.87 -2.39
N SER A 242 21.39 17.68 -1.91
CA SER A 242 20.89 18.24 -0.65
C SER A 242 21.61 17.58 0.54
N LEU A 243 21.68 16.25 0.56
CA LEU A 243 22.42 15.50 1.57
C LEU A 243 23.92 15.85 1.57
N ALA A 244 24.55 15.97 0.40
CA ALA A 244 25.95 16.38 0.27
C ALA A 244 26.22 17.78 0.83
N ARG A 245 25.20 18.66 0.87
CA ARG A 245 25.28 20.00 1.49
C ARG A 245 24.89 20.02 2.96
N GLY A 246 24.66 18.86 3.58
CA GLY A 246 24.27 18.75 4.99
C GLY A 246 22.85 19.25 5.29
N GLN A 247 21.97 19.26 4.31
CA GLN A 247 20.55 19.59 4.52
C GLN A 247 19.86 18.45 5.28
N PRO A 248 18.95 18.75 6.21
CA PRO A 248 18.24 17.72 6.94
C PRO A 248 17.39 16.89 5.99
N HIS A 249 17.51 15.58 6.07
CA HIS A 249 16.64 14.59 5.45
C HIS A 249 16.11 13.68 6.55
N GLY A 250 14.83 13.33 6.52
CA GLY A 250 14.23 12.45 7.51
C GLY A 250 14.70 11.01 7.37
N TYR A 251 14.38 10.21 8.38
CA TYR A 251 14.56 8.77 8.29
C TYR A 251 13.67 8.17 7.21
N GLU A 252 14.24 7.22 6.49
CA GLU A 252 13.56 6.32 5.56
C GLU A 252 13.74 4.87 6.03
N VAL A 253 13.00 3.93 5.45
CA VAL A 253 13.10 2.51 5.80
C VAL A 253 13.84 1.78 4.69
N GLY A 254 14.94 1.11 5.06
CA GLY A 254 15.63 0.15 4.21
C GLY A 254 15.35 -1.28 4.66
N TYR A 255 15.71 -2.25 3.83
CA TYR A 255 15.45 -3.67 4.08
C TYR A 255 16.66 -4.54 3.75
N GLN A 256 16.80 -5.65 4.46
CA GLN A 256 17.96 -6.54 4.27
C GLN A 256 17.63 -7.76 3.41
N SER A 257 16.37 -8.20 3.37
CA SER A 257 15.95 -9.38 2.63
C SER A 257 14.63 -9.19 1.91
N PHE A 258 14.46 -9.92 0.82
CA PHE A 258 13.33 -9.80 -0.08
C PHE A 258 12.82 -11.18 -0.49
N ALA A 259 11.53 -11.28 -0.73
CA ALA A 259 10.91 -12.54 -1.09
C ALA A 259 9.77 -12.39 -2.10
N ILE A 260 9.57 -13.40 -2.91
CA ILE A 260 8.34 -13.62 -3.68
C ILE A 260 7.65 -14.84 -3.09
N ASN A 261 6.39 -14.69 -2.68
CA ASN A 261 5.61 -15.74 -2.03
C ASN A 261 6.31 -16.37 -0.81
N GLY A 262 7.00 -15.55 -0.01
CA GLY A 262 7.66 -15.98 1.22
C GLY A 262 8.94 -16.76 1.03
N ARG A 263 9.54 -16.72 -0.17
CA ARG A 263 10.82 -17.37 -0.44
C ARG A 263 11.78 -16.43 -1.14
N MET A 264 13.02 -16.43 -0.70
CA MET A 264 14.11 -15.77 -1.39
C MET A 264 14.42 -16.50 -2.70
N ARG A 265 14.94 -15.77 -3.67
CA ARG A 265 15.31 -16.30 -4.98
C ARG A 265 16.19 -17.57 -4.87
N GLY A 266 15.71 -18.63 -5.49
CA GLY A 266 16.41 -19.94 -5.52
C GLY A 266 16.10 -20.87 -4.35
N HIS A 267 15.29 -20.44 -3.38
CA HIS A 267 14.89 -21.24 -2.22
C HIS A 267 13.40 -21.67 -2.24
N GLY A 268 12.62 -21.17 -3.20
CA GLY A 268 11.24 -21.61 -3.45
C GLY A 268 11.14 -22.58 -4.62
N GLU A 269 9.96 -23.19 -4.77
CA GLU A 269 9.65 -23.99 -5.94
C GLU A 269 9.63 -23.12 -7.20
N PRO A 270 10.28 -23.53 -8.29
CA PRO A 270 10.22 -22.79 -9.54
C PRO A 270 8.82 -22.83 -10.14
N VAL A 271 8.46 -21.78 -10.84
CA VAL A 271 7.28 -21.78 -11.71
C VAL A 271 7.63 -22.59 -12.97
N ARG A 272 7.14 -23.82 -13.04
CA ARG A 272 7.39 -24.70 -14.18
C ARG A 272 6.43 -24.38 -15.31
N VAL A 273 6.95 -24.18 -16.53
CA VAL A 273 6.19 -23.75 -17.71
C VAL A 273 6.50 -24.63 -18.92
N LYS A 274 5.63 -24.60 -19.93
CA LYS A 274 5.85 -25.24 -21.23
C LYS A 274 6.11 -24.17 -22.29
N ALA A 275 6.89 -24.51 -23.32
CA ALA A 275 7.05 -23.64 -24.49
C ALA A 275 5.69 -23.39 -25.15
N GLY A 276 5.37 -22.12 -25.43
CA GLY A 276 4.09 -21.70 -26.00
C GLY A 276 2.95 -21.53 -24.98
N GLU A 277 3.15 -21.91 -23.71
CA GLU A 277 2.14 -21.71 -22.65
C GLU A 277 1.91 -20.22 -22.41
N ARG A 278 0.66 -19.82 -22.25
CA ARG A 278 0.28 -18.46 -21.87
C ARG A 278 -0.04 -18.44 -20.36
N VAL A 279 0.84 -17.84 -19.59
CA VAL A 279 0.70 -17.76 -18.14
C VAL A 279 0.18 -16.39 -17.77
N LEU A 280 -0.96 -16.33 -17.05
CA LEU A 280 -1.47 -15.12 -16.43
C LEU A 280 -0.81 -14.97 -15.06
N PHE A 281 0.06 -13.98 -14.93
CA PHE A 281 0.62 -13.60 -13.65
C PHE A 281 -0.23 -12.52 -12.99
N HIS A 282 -0.65 -12.76 -11.76
CA HIS A 282 -1.24 -11.77 -10.87
C HIS A 282 -0.16 -11.35 -9.88
N VAL A 283 0.34 -10.14 -10.00
CA VAL A 283 1.44 -9.62 -9.18
C VAL A 283 0.92 -8.58 -8.23
N LEU A 284 1.12 -8.78 -6.93
CA LEU A 284 0.84 -7.84 -5.85
C LEU A 284 2.17 -7.30 -5.32
N ASN A 285 2.34 -6.00 -5.27
CA ASN A 285 3.37 -5.39 -4.46
C ASN A 285 2.85 -5.21 -3.02
N GLY A 286 3.17 -6.14 -2.15
CA GLY A 286 2.82 -6.11 -0.71
C GLY A 286 3.89 -5.44 0.16
N SER A 287 4.78 -4.64 -0.44
CA SER A 287 5.81 -3.87 0.26
C SER A 287 5.22 -2.80 1.15
N ALA A 288 5.88 -2.49 2.27
CA ALA A 288 5.47 -1.41 3.16
C ALA A 288 5.85 -0.03 2.61
N THR A 289 7.01 0.10 1.97
CA THR A 289 7.51 1.40 1.48
C THR A 289 8.17 1.33 0.11
N GLU A 290 8.39 0.14 -0.46
CA GLU A 290 9.22 -0.04 -1.65
C GLU A 290 8.39 -0.15 -2.95
N ILE A 291 8.78 0.63 -3.94
CA ILE A 291 8.31 0.44 -5.31
C ILE A 291 9.12 -0.68 -5.95
N ARG A 292 8.45 -1.63 -6.58
CA ARG A 292 9.08 -2.81 -7.15
C ARG A 292 9.07 -2.80 -8.67
N SER A 293 10.10 -3.38 -9.23
CA SER A 293 10.18 -3.70 -10.64
C SER A 293 10.22 -5.21 -10.86
N LEU A 294 9.62 -5.70 -11.91
CA LEU A 294 9.76 -7.09 -12.31
C LEU A 294 10.03 -7.21 -13.81
N ALA A 295 11.03 -8.01 -14.15
CA ALA A 295 11.33 -8.39 -15.52
C ALA A 295 11.57 -9.90 -15.64
N LEU A 296 11.20 -10.46 -16.80
CA LEU A 296 11.52 -11.83 -17.20
C LEU A 296 12.33 -11.76 -18.50
N PRO A 297 13.65 -12.03 -18.45
CA PRO A 297 14.51 -11.87 -19.63
C PRO A 297 14.00 -12.61 -20.87
N GLY A 298 13.99 -11.91 -22.00
CA GLY A 298 13.50 -12.45 -23.26
C GLY A 298 11.98 -12.50 -23.43
N HIS A 299 11.21 -12.10 -22.39
CA HIS A 299 9.75 -12.13 -22.43
C HIS A 299 9.17 -10.73 -22.23
N HIS A 300 7.90 -10.56 -22.59
CA HIS A 300 7.14 -9.35 -22.36
C HIS A 300 5.86 -9.67 -21.58
N PHE A 301 5.42 -8.73 -20.79
CA PHE A 301 4.18 -8.78 -20.05
C PHE A 301 3.09 -8.07 -20.84
N LYS A 302 2.11 -8.80 -21.34
CA LYS A 302 0.89 -8.20 -21.87
C LYS A 302 -0.02 -7.87 -20.69
N VAL A 303 0.03 -6.63 -20.25
CA VAL A 303 -0.82 -6.16 -19.13
C VAL A 303 -2.27 -6.17 -19.56
N VAL A 304 -3.12 -6.85 -18.80
CA VAL A 304 -4.55 -7.02 -19.09
C VAL A 304 -5.43 -6.40 -18.01
N ALA A 305 -4.90 -6.21 -16.77
CA ALA A 305 -5.60 -5.51 -15.71
C ALA A 305 -4.62 -4.78 -14.79
N LEU A 306 -5.06 -3.66 -14.23
CA LEU A 306 -4.39 -2.89 -13.19
C LEU A 306 -5.34 -2.78 -12.00
N ASP A 307 -4.82 -3.03 -10.79
CA ASP A 307 -5.59 -3.09 -9.54
C ASP A 307 -6.88 -3.92 -9.66
N GLY A 308 -6.77 -5.04 -10.39
CA GLY A 308 -7.89 -5.95 -10.65
C GLY A 308 -8.89 -5.46 -11.68
N ASN A 309 -8.77 -4.24 -12.19
CA ASN A 309 -9.68 -3.69 -13.20
C ASN A 309 -9.10 -3.90 -14.60
N PRO A 310 -9.86 -4.47 -15.56
CA PRO A 310 -9.39 -4.65 -16.95
C PRO A 310 -8.97 -3.33 -17.56
N VAL A 311 -7.82 -3.32 -18.26
CA VAL A 311 -7.38 -2.14 -18.99
C VAL A 311 -8.08 -2.05 -20.35
N PRO A 312 -8.46 -0.85 -20.82
CA PRO A 312 -9.10 -0.70 -22.14
C PRO A 312 -8.20 -1.07 -23.29
N HIS A 313 -6.89 -0.87 -23.16
CA HIS A 313 -5.91 -1.21 -24.17
C HIS A 313 -4.79 -2.10 -23.60
N PRO A 314 -4.92 -3.44 -23.66
CA PRO A 314 -3.84 -4.33 -23.26
C PRO A 314 -2.58 -4.10 -24.08
N ALA A 315 -1.46 -3.79 -23.40
CA ALA A 315 -0.18 -3.48 -24.04
C ALA A 315 0.95 -4.33 -23.47
N GLU A 316 1.95 -4.61 -24.32
CA GLU A 316 3.15 -5.33 -23.92
C GLU A 316 4.22 -4.38 -23.36
N VAL A 317 4.81 -4.79 -22.24
CA VAL A 317 5.90 -4.08 -21.59
C VAL A 317 7.01 -5.05 -21.19
N PRO A 318 8.29 -4.63 -21.24
CA PRO A 318 9.41 -5.49 -20.85
C PRO A 318 9.61 -5.56 -19.32
N VAL A 319 9.08 -4.57 -18.59
CA VAL A 319 9.20 -4.41 -17.16
C VAL A 319 7.87 -3.97 -16.58
N LEU A 320 7.47 -4.58 -15.47
CA LEU A 320 6.39 -4.09 -14.62
C LEU A 320 7.01 -3.20 -13.55
N TRP A 321 6.52 -1.96 -13.42
CA TRP A 321 6.77 -1.11 -12.26
C TRP A 321 5.51 -1.05 -11.42
N ILE A 322 5.65 -1.32 -10.13
CA ILE A 322 4.51 -1.58 -9.25
C ILE A 322 4.72 -0.84 -7.93
N GLY A 323 3.94 0.21 -7.68
CA GLY A 323 3.92 0.92 -6.41
C GLY A 323 3.40 0.04 -5.26
N THR A 324 3.61 0.47 -4.03
CA THR A 324 3.04 -0.24 -2.87
C THR A 324 1.53 -0.39 -3.03
N ALA A 325 1.01 -1.57 -2.78
CA ALA A 325 -0.39 -1.97 -2.96
C ALA A 325 -0.92 -2.04 -4.40
N GLU A 326 -0.17 -1.65 -5.39
CA GLU A 326 -0.60 -1.88 -6.77
C GLU A 326 -0.62 -3.36 -7.11
N ARG A 327 -1.56 -3.74 -7.97
CA ARG A 327 -1.68 -5.09 -8.52
C ARG A 327 -1.64 -5.00 -10.04
N VAL A 328 -0.87 -5.87 -10.66
CA VAL A 328 -0.79 -5.99 -12.11
C VAL A 328 -1.14 -7.42 -12.51
N SER A 329 -2.10 -7.58 -13.42
CA SER A 329 -2.36 -8.86 -14.06
C SER A 329 -1.86 -8.82 -15.50
N ALA A 330 -0.93 -9.71 -15.83
CA ALA A 330 -0.29 -9.72 -17.15
C ALA A 330 -0.13 -11.14 -17.70
N ILE A 331 -0.43 -11.31 -18.99
CA ILE A 331 -0.20 -12.57 -19.69
C ILE A 331 1.21 -12.56 -20.28
N VAL A 332 1.97 -13.61 -19.99
CA VAL A 332 3.28 -13.86 -20.59
C VAL A 332 3.20 -15.11 -21.46
N GLU A 333 3.52 -14.98 -22.73
CA GLU A 333 3.68 -16.13 -23.61
C GLU A 333 5.10 -16.68 -23.48
N MET A 334 5.22 -17.93 -23.08
CA MET A 334 6.48 -18.60 -22.81
C MET A 334 7.20 -19.01 -24.11
N LYS A 335 7.92 -18.06 -24.74
CA LYS A 335 8.54 -18.20 -26.07
C LYS A 335 10.02 -18.56 -26.06
N HIS A 336 10.71 -18.40 -24.92
CA HIS A 336 12.16 -18.56 -24.82
C HIS A 336 12.55 -19.68 -23.87
N PRO A 337 12.57 -20.95 -24.31
CA PRO A 337 12.89 -22.09 -23.46
C PRO A 337 14.22 -21.96 -22.72
N GLY A 338 14.24 -22.35 -21.45
CA GLY A 338 15.42 -22.24 -20.57
C GLY A 338 15.06 -22.25 -19.11
N VAL A 339 16.01 -21.81 -18.28
CA VAL A 339 15.81 -21.55 -16.85
C VAL A 339 16.13 -20.09 -16.62
N TRP A 340 15.17 -19.32 -16.13
CA TRP A 340 15.24 -17.87 -16.03
C TRP A 340 14.95 -17.37 -14.62
N VAL A 341 15.41 -16.18 -14.31
CA VAL A 341 14.95 -15.43 -13.14
C VAL A 341 13.89 -14.44 -13.58
N LEU A 342 12.69 -14.54 -13.00
CA LEU A 342 11.73 -13.44 -12.95
C LEU A 342 12.07 -12.65 -11.69
N GLY A 343 12.52 -11.40 -11.80
CA GLY A 343 13.02 -10.68 -10.63
C GLY A 343 13.11 -9.18 -10.82
N ASP A 344 13.51 -8.50 -9.74
CA ASP A 344 13.69 -7.05 -9.68
C ASP A 344 14.85 -6.58 -10.58
N LEU A 345 14.76 -5.35 -11.09
CA LEU A 345 15.84 -4.73 -11.87
C LEU A 345 17.04 -4.36 -11.00
N ALA A 346 16.80 -3.97 -9.73
CA ALA A 346 17.84 -3.68 -8.78
C ALA A 346 18.64 -4.96 -8.50
N ASP A 347 19.95 -4.95 -8.82
CA ASP A 347 20.83 -6.09 -8.64
C ASP A 347 20.92 -6.51 -7.17
N ASP A 348 21.00 -5.53 -6.28
CA ASP A 348 21.10 -5.77 -4.83
C ASP A 348 19.85 -6.45 -4.29
N ASP A 349 18.66 -5.97 -4.63
CA ASP A 349 17.41 -6.55 -4.16
C ASP A 349 17.18 -7.94 -4.74
N ARG A 350 17.49 -8.11 -6.03
CA ARG A 350 17.44 -9.43 -6.67
C ARG A 350 18.46 -10.40 -6.06
N ASN A 351 19.65 -9.95 -5.69
CA ASN A 351 20.66 -10.78 -5.03
C ASN A 351 20.30 -11.10 -3.59
N ARG A 352 19.57 -10.21 -2.92
CA ARG A 352 19.05 -10.40 -1.56
C ARG A 352 17.65 -11.06 -1.54
N GLY A 353 17.16 -11.57 -2.67
CA GLY A 353 16.01 -12.46 -2.69
C GLY A 353 14.84 -12.09 -3.60
N MET A 354 14.75 -10.85 -4.16
CA MET A 354 13.61 -10.42 -4.97
C MET A 354 13.63 -11.06 -6.35
N GLY A 355 13.20 -12.32 -6.41
CA GLY A 355 13.07 -13.08 -7.66
C GLY A 355 12.56 -14.49 -7.45
N ILE A 356 12.02 -15.06 -8.52
CA ILE A 356 11.57 -16.45 -8.58
C ILE A 356 12.10 -17.11 -9.86
N VAL A 357 12.34 -18.41 -9.80
CA VAL A 357 12.84 -19.17 -10.96
C VAL A 357 11.66 -19.57 -11.85
N ILE A 358 11.80 -19.31 -13.15
CA ILE A 358 10.92 -19.83 -14.21
C ILE A 358 11.67 -20.95 -14.93
N GLU A 359 11.18 -22.18 -14.83
CA GLU A 359 11.79 -23.37 -15.40
C GLU A 359 10.93 -23.95 -16.51
N TYR A 360 11.46 -23.98 -17.72
CA TYR A 360 10.77 -24.63 -18.84
C TYR A 360 10.88 -26.15 -18.76
N ALA A 361 9.83 -26.83 -19.14
CA ALA A 361 9.79 -28.29 -19.21
C ALA A 361 10.94 -28.84 -20.09
N GLY A 362 11.68 -29.80 -19.56
CA GLY A 362 12.85 -30.37 -20.22
C GLY A 362 14.13 -29.53 -20.11
N HIS A 363 14.10 -28.37 -19.49
CA HIS A 363 15.27 -27.52 -19.24
C HIS A 363 15.66 -27.58 -17.77
N ARG A 364 16.96 -27.69 -17.52
CA ARG A 364 17.55 -27.69 -16.18
C ARG A 364 18.82 -26.88 -16.17
N GLY A 365 19.26 -26.44 -15.01
CA GLY A 365 20.52 -25.74 -14.83
C GLY A 365 20.41 -24.46 -14.02
N LYS A 366 21.49 -23.69 -14.03
CA LYS A 366 21.55 -22.42 -13.27
C LYS A 366 20.59 -21.39 -13.89
N PRO A 367 19.73 -20.74 -13.11
CA PRO A 367 18.86 -19.67 -13.60
C PRO A 367 19.66 -18.51 -14.18
N ARG A 368 19.22 -17.99 -15.31
CA ARG A 368 19.86 -16.89 -16.03
C ARG A 368 19.11 -15.59 -15.81
N TRP A 369 19.87 -14.51 -15.74
CA TRP A 369 19.37 -13.14 -15.74
C TRP A 369 20.05 -12.33 -16.84
N VAL A 370 19.28 -11.50 -17.52
CA VAL A 370 19.77 -10.50 -18.47
C VAL A 370 18.93 -9.24 -18.23
N SER A 371 19.57 -8.14 -17.86
CA SER A 371 18.84 -6.89 -17.63
C SER A 371 18.16 -6.44 -18.93
N PRO A 372 16.86 -6.08 -18.85
CA PRO A 372 16.16 -5.51 -20.00
C PRO A 372 16.73 -4.12 -20.33
N ARG A 373 16.35 -3.60 -21.49
CA ARG A 373 16.62 -2.19 -21.82
C ARG A 373 15.86 -1.28 -20.85
N PRO A 374 16.40 -0.06 -20.54
CA PRO A 374 15.68 0.92 -19.76
C PRO A 374 14.25 1.12 -20.28
N PHE A 375 13.30 1.18 -19.38
CA PHE A 375 11.88 1.29 -19.70
C PHE A 375 11.19 2.23 -18.70
N SER A 376 10.44 3.19 -19.24
CA SER A 376 9.64 4.11 -18.44
C SER A 376 8.19 3.63 -18.36
N TRP A 377 7.65 3.62 -17.15
CA TRP A 377 6.27 3.26 -16.88
C TRP A 377 5.34 4.44 -17.14
N ASP A 378 4.23 4.18 -17.82
CA ASP A 378 3.22 5.18 -18.13
C ASP A 378 1.84 4.52 -18.26
N TYR A 379 0.91 4.86 -17.38
CA TYR A 379 -0.45 4.32 -17.42
C TYR A 379 -1.20 4.64 -18.72
N ARG A 380 -0.82 5.71 -19.44
CA ARG A 380 -1.42 6.06 -20.74
C ARG A 380 -1.25 4.99 -21.80
N ARG A 381 -0.27 4.08 -21.66
CA ARG A 381 -0.09 2.92 -22.54
C ARG A 381 -1.30 1.99 -22.55
N PHE A 382 -2.03 1.98 -21.47
CA PHE A 382 -3.17 1.10 -21.22
C PHE A 382 -4.51 1.82 -21.38
N ALA A 383 -4.47 3.11 -21.64
CA ALA A 383 -5.65 3.96 -21.78
C ALA A 383 -6.37 3.73 -23.12
N GLN A 384 -7.65 4.09 -23.13
CA GLN A 384 -8.41 4.13 -24.37
C GLN A 384 -7.85 5.22 -25.29
N PRO A 385 -7.52 4.91 -26.54
CA PRO A 385 -7.14 5.92 -27.51
C PRO A 385 -8.25 6.98 -27.65
N ASP A 386 -7.85 8.25 -27.74
CA ASP A 386 -8.76 9.39 -27.93
C ASP A 386 -9.82 9.56 -26.83
N ALA A 387 -9.64 8.94 -25.65
CA ALA A 387 -10.56 9.10 -24.53
C ALA A 387 -10.65 10.58 -24.13
N ARG A 388 -11.87 11.06 -23.98
CA ARG A 388 -12.15 12.39 -23.43
C ARG A 388 -12.73 12.21 -22.04
N PRO A 389 -12.07 12.72 -20.98
CA PRO A 389 -12.60 12.65 -19.64
C PRO A 389 -13.99 13.30 -19.57
N VAL A 390 -14.90 12.66 -18.86
CA VAL A 390 -16.19 13.23 -18.55
C VAL A 390 -16.00 14.42 -17.61
N ALA A 391 -16.78 15.47 -17.78
CA ALA A 391 -16.72 16.60 -16.86
C ALA A 391 -17.15 16.17 -15.44
N PRO A 392 -16.36 16.45 -14.39
CA PRO A 392 -16.78 16.17 -13.02
C PRO A 392 -17.86 17.15 -12.57
N ASP A 393 -18.61 16.80 -11.53
CA ASP A 393 -19.54 17.74 -10.86
C ASP A 393 -18.75 18.77 -10.04
N ASP A 394 -17.60 18.38 -9.47
CA ASP A 394 -16.75 19.25 -8.66
C ASP A 394 -15.27 18.83 -8.74
N VAL A 395 -14.36 19.72 -8.36
CA VAL A 395 -12.90 19.51 -8.40
C VAL A 395 -12.32 19.78 -7.03
N ILE A 396 -11.53 18.84 -6.53
CA ILE A 396 -10.79 18.95 -5.28
C ILE A 396 -9.30 19.11 -5.62
N GLU A 397 -8.75 20.30 -5.31
CA GLU A 397 -7.34 20.57 -5.48
C GLU A 397 -6.55 20.02 -4.29
N MET A 398 -5.48 19.27 -4.57
CA MET A 398 -4.61 18.67 -3.57
C MET A 398 -3.14 18.97 -3.88
N THR A 399 -2.45 19.56 -2.92
CA THR A 399 -1.00 19.75 -2.97
C THR A 399 -0.36 18.91 -1.87
N PHE A 400 0.56 18.04 -2.26
CA PHE A 400 1.31 17.19 -1.35
C PHE A 400 2.67 17.80 -1.07
N ALA A 401 3.03 17.94 0.20
CA ALA A 401 4.31 18.54 0.58
C ALA A 401 4.99 17.73 1.69
N LYS A 402 6.32 17.62 1.57
CA LYS A 402 7.22 16.99 2.53
C LYS A 402 7.87 18.05 3.41
N LEU A 403 7.83 17.84 4.72
CA LEU A 403 8.55 18.62 5.72
C LEU A 403 9.70 17.76 6.25
N ASN A 404 10.92 18.04 5.79
CA ASN A 404 12.08 17.21 6.06
C ASN A 404 12.43 17.18 7.54
N ALA A 405 12.57 15.97 8.11
CA ALA A 405 12.96 15.69 9.49
C ALA A 405 12.12 16.45 10.54
N ALA A 406 10.85 16.74 10.24
CA ALA A 406 10.00 17.63 11.03
C ALA A 406 9.40 16.98 12.28
N ASP A 407 9.31 15.65 12.32
CA ASP A 407 8.77 14.90 13.47
C ASP A 407 9.79 13.89 13.98
N ARG A 408 10.46 14.22 15.10
CA ARG A 408 11.45 13.36 15.77
C ARG A 408 12.52 12.76 14.85
N GLY A 409 12.84 13.47 13.76
CA GLY A 409 13.80 13.03 12.74
C GLY A 409 13.19 12.31 11.56
N PHE A 410 11.87 12.10 11.53
CA PHE A 410 11.13 11.61 10.37
C PHE A 410 10.60 12.77 9.53
N ASN A 411 10.37 12.50 8.26
CA ASN A 411 9.68 13.44 7.39
C ASN A 411 8.19 13.48 7.79
N ALA A 412 7.62 14.68 7.87
CA ALA A 412 6.18 14.85 8.00
C ALA A 412 5.57 15.18 6.64
N TRP A 413 4.33 14.74 6.43
CA TRP A 413 3.65 14.87 5.15
C TRP A 413 2.34 15.64 5.29
N THR A 414 2.04 16.48 4.34
CA THR A 414 0.84 17.29 4.37
C THR A 414 0.05 17.23 3.07
N ILE A 415 -1.27 17.28 3.18
CA ILE A 415 -2.19 17.55 2.06
C ILE A 415 -2.75 18.95 2.28
N ASN A 416 -2.54 19.85 1.32
CA ASN A 416 -2.93 21.27 1.41
C ASN A 416 -2.40 21.98 2.68
N GLY A 417 -1.17 21.62 3.11
CA GLY A 417 -0.53 22.16 4.29
C GLY A 417 -1.03 21.60 5.63
N VAL A 418 -1.94 20.61 5.61
CA VAL A 418 -2.46 19.94 6.81
C VAL A 418 -1.82 18.57 6.93
N GLN A 419 -1.12 18.33 8.05
CA GLN A 419 -0.70 17.01 8.49
C GLN A 419 -1.90 16.33 9.15
N PHE A 420 -2.22 15.10 8.76
CA PHE A 420 -3.34 14.38 9.36
C PHE A 420 -3.08 14.08 10.83
N ASP A 421 -4.08 14.31 11.66
CA ASP A 421 -4.02 14.07 13.11
C ASP A 421 -4.90 12.87 13.48
N MET A 422 -4.26 11.75 13.79
CA MET A 422 -4.91 10.51 14.21
C MET A 422 -5.78 10.67 15.48
N ALA A 423 -5.46 11.65 16.34
CA ALA A 423 -6.25 11.90 17.54
C ALA A 423 -7.55 12.67 17.24
N ALA A 424 -7.54 13.49 16.18
CA ALA A 424 -8.72 14.28 15.81
C ALA A 424 -9.60 13.60 14.76
N MET A 425 -9.02 12.87 13.83
CA MET A 425 -9.68 12.14 12.72
C MET A 425 -10.81 12.95 12.05
N LYS A 426 -10.51 14.21 11.70
CA LYS A 426 -11.50 15.11 11.12
C LYS A 426 -11.53 15.00 9.60
N PRO A 427 -12.73 14.91 8.98
CA PRO A 427 -12.86 15.01 7.54
C PRO A 427 -12.25 16.32 7.01
N MET A 428 -11.43 16.20 5.98
CA MET A 428 -10.85 17.33 5.27
C MET A 428 -11.76 17.80 4.13
N PHE A 429 -12.51 16.87 3.55
CA PHE A 429 -13.38 17.12 2.40
C PHE A 429 -14.76 16.53 2.63
N HIS A 430 -15.81 17.26 2.18
CA HIS A 430 -17.19 16.80 2.24
C HIS A 430 -17.71 16.53 0.84
N LEU A 431 -18.27 15.36 0.64
CA LEU A 431 -18.77 14.89 -0.64
C LEU A 431 -20.29 14.73 -0.59
N ARG A 432 -20.94 14.90 -1.73
CA ARG A 432 -22.35 14.58 -1.91
C ARG A 432 -22.47 13.24 -2.61
N HIS A 433 -23.27 12.35 -2.05
CA HIS A 433 -23.50 11.02 -2.61
C HIS A 433 -23.96 11.08 -4.08
N GLY A 434 -23.41 10.20 -4.90
CA GLY A 434 -23.71 10.07 -6.32
C GLY A 434 -23.05 11.12 -7.23
N LYS A 435 -22.28 12.07 -6.68
CA LYS A 435 -21.55 13.07 -7.46
C LYS A 435 -20.19 12.55 -7.91
N ARG A 436 -19.78 12.97 -9.11
CA ARG A 436 -18.46 12.69 -9.68
C ARG A 436 -17.49 13.80 -9.29
N TYR A 437 -16.44 13.44 -8.59
CA TYR A 437 -15.38 14.33 -8.16
C TYR A 437 -14.10 14.08 -8.94
N ARG A 438 -13.38 15.16 -9.23
CA ARG A 438 -12.01 15.10 -9.74
C ARG A 438 -11.04 15.50 -8.64
N LEU A 439 -10.12 14.62 -8.29
CA LEU A 439 -8.96 14.97 -7.48
C LEU A 439 -7.86 15.46 -8.44
N ARG A 440 -7.46 16.71 -8.29
CA ARG A 440 -6.32 17.28 -9.01
C ARG A 440 -5.15 17.31 -8.05
N MET A 441 -4.27 16.35 -8.19
CA MET A 441 -3.13 16.13 -7.29
C MET A 441 -1.87 16.79 -7.88
N HIS A 442 -1.19 17.57 -7.07
CA HIS A 442 0.13 18.11 -7.34
C HIS A 442 1.11 17.63 -6.26
N ASN A 443 2.07 16.82 -6.66
CA ASN A 443 3.15 16.39 -5.76
C ASN A 443 4.23 17.49 -5.75
N ALA A 444 4.38 18.20 -4.64
CA ALA A 444 5.40 19.22 -4.44
C ALA A 444 6.66 18.67 -3.74
N SER A 445 6.79 17.33 -3.63
CA SER A 445 7.96 16.64 -3.12
C SER A 445 8.76 15.97 -4.24
N ASP A 446 9.95 15.51 -3.91
CA ASP A 446 10.85 14.76 -4.79
C ASP A 446 10.54 13.25 -4.81
N ASP A 447 9.70 12.75 -3.92
CA ASP A 447 9.37 11.34 -3.80
C ASP A 447 8.20 10.92 -4.71
N ILE A 448 8.13 9.63 -5.04
CA ILE A 448 6.97 9.04 -5.70
C ILE A 448 5.98 8.57 -4.64
N HIS A 449 4.70 8.84 -4.86
CA HIS A 449 3.66 8.46 -3.92
C HIS A 449 2.61 7.56 -4.58
N PRO A 450 2.49 6.30 -4.19
CA PRO A 450 1.34 5.45 -4.49
C PRO A 450 0.13 5.93 -3.68
N MET A 451 -0.76 6.70 -4.33
CA MET A 451 -1.93 7.30 -3.69
C MET A 451 -3.12 6.36 -3.79
N HIS A 452 -3.72 6.03 -2.65
CA HIS A 452 -4.83 5.10 -2.51
C HIS A 452 -6.10 5.78 -2.03
N LEU A 453 -7.25 5.38 -2.60
CA LEU A 453 -8.57 5.76 -2.16
C LEU A 453 -9.34 4.51 -1.71
N HIS A 454 -9.69 4.46 -0.44
CA HIS A 454 -10.49 3.37 0.14
C HIS A 454 -11.87 3.29 -0.48
N ARG A 455 -12.45 2.10 -0.48
CA ARG A 455 -13.86 1.82 -0.80
C ARG A 455 -14.33 2.30 -2.18
N HIS A 456 -13.43 2.83 -3.01
CA HIS A 456 -13.69 3.34 -4.36
C HIS A 456 -12.60 2.89 -5.33
N SER A 457 -12.94 2.92 -6.61
CA SER A 457 -11.95 3.01 -7.68
C SER A 457 -12.07 4.37 -8.36
N PHE A 458 -10.99 4.84 -8.95
CA PHE A 458 -10.94 6.08 -9.70
C PHE A 458 -10.45 5.85 -11.13
N GLU A 459 -10.89 6.68 -12.05
CA GLU A 459 -10.39 6.76 -13.41
C GLU A 459 -9.25 7.76 -13.50
N ILE A 460 -8.10 7.38 -14.03
CA ILE A 460 -7.02 8.34 -14.34
C ILE A 460 -7.45 9.14 -15.58
N THR A 461 -7.62 10.47 -15.43
CA THR A 461 -8.11 11.34 -16.49
C THR A 461 -7.06 12.25 -17.07
N ARG A 462 -5.94 12.49 -16.33
CA ARG A 462 -4.81 13.28 -16.81
C ARG A 462 -3.52 12.91 -16.09
N ILE A 463 -2.43 12.80 -16.82
CA ILE A 463 -1.08 12.60 -16.26
C ILE A 463 -0.17 13.68 -16.82
N ALA A 464 0.48 14.44 -15.92
CA ALA A 464 1.43 15.49 -16.31
C ALA A 464 0.87 16.45 -17.37
N GLY A 465 -0.41 16.83 -17.23
CA GLY A 465 -1.11 17.72 -18.16
C GLY A 465 -1.61 17.06 -19.45
N GLN A 466 -1.30 15.78 -19.70
CA GLN A 466 -1.77 15.06 -20.88
C GLN A 466 -3.04 14.29 -20.56
N PRO A 467 -4.13 14.43 -21.33
CA PRO A 467 -5.38 13.71 -21.09
C PRO A 467 -5.19 12.21 -21.29
N THR A 468 -5.96 11.43 -20.51
CA THR A 468 -6.06 9.99 -20.62
C THR A 468 -7.45 9.54 -20.21
N GLY A 469 -7.79 8.25 -20.31
CA GLY A 469 -9.10 7.76 -19.84
C GLY A 469 -9.24 6.25 -19.93
N GLY A 470 -10.22 5.75 -19.19
CA GLY A 470 -10.58 4.34 -19.15
C GLY A 470 -9.66 3.46 -18.28
N VAL A 471 -8.56 4.00 -17.74
CA VAL A 471 -7.71 3.27 -16.78
C VAL A 471 -8.27 3.46 -15.39
N ILE A 472 -8.85 2.38 -14.86
CA ILE A 472 -9.48 2.35 -13.54
C ILE A 472 -8.53 1.71 -12.55
N LYS A 473 -8.30 2.36 -11.42
CA LYS A 473 -7.39 1.93 -10.35
C LYS A 473 -7.95 2.31 -8.97
N ASP A 474 -7.35 1.77 -7.93
CA ASP A 474 -7.55 2.24 -6.56
C ASP A 474 -6.24 2.75 -5.93
N VAL A 475 -5.09 2.46 -6.55
CA VAL A 475 -3.78 3.04 -6.22
C VAL A 475 -3.12 3.58 -7.49
N ALA A 476 -2.55 4.78 -7.44
CA ALA A 476 -1.77 5.30 -8.58
C ALA A 476 -0.48 5.97 -8.12
N MET A 477 0.65 5.63 -8.75
CA MET A 477 1.93 6.29 -8.49
C MET A 477 1.93 7.70 -9.07
N LEU A 478 2.08 8.68 -8.21
CA LEU A 478 2.29 10.08 -8.58
C LEU A 478 3.76 10.43 -8.41
N GLY A 479 4.42 10.72 -9.52
CA GLY A 479 5.84 11.03 -9.55
C GLY A 479 6.21 12.35 -8.85
N GLY A 480 7.47 12.48 -8.46
CA GLY A 480 7.99 13.71 -7.86
C GLY A 480 7.77 14.92 -8.77
N TYR A 481 7.30 16.02 -8.20
CA TYR A 481 6.97 17.28 -8.91
C TYR A 481 5.98 17.14 -10.07
N GLN A 482 5.18 16.08 -10.08
CA GLN A 482 4.18 15.80 -11.12
C GLN A 482 2.77 16.22 -10.69
N THR A 483 1.89 16.27 -11.70
CA THR A 483 0.44 16.42 -11.51
C THR A 483 -0.28 15.22 -12.09
N MET A 484 -1.35 14.79 -11.42
CA MET A 484 -2.27 13.78 -11.91
C MET A 484 -3.70 14.19 -11.58
N GLU A 485 -4.64 13.91 -12.49
CA GLU A 485 -6.05 14.05 -12.23
C GLU A 485 -6.71 12.68 -12.26
N VAL A 486 -7.52 12.39 -11.26
CA VAL A 486 -8.31 11.17 -11.17
C VAL A 486 -9.75 11.51 -10.84
N ASP A 487 -10.68 10.78 -11.44
CA ASP A 487 -12.12 10.97 -11.21
C ASP A 487 -12.71 9.75 -10.52
N PHE A 488 -13.58 9.97 -9.54
CA PHE A 488 -14.37 8.93 -8.91
C PHE A 488 -15.80 9.41 -8.65
N THR A 489 -16.72 8.48 -8.50
CA THR A 489 -18.09 8.78 -8.05
C THR A 489 -18.18 8.48 -6.57
N ALA A 490 -18.64 9.44 -5.77
CA ALA A 490 -18.85 9.27 -4.33
C ALA A 490 -20.13 8.45 -4.08
N ASP A 491 -20.03 7.13 -4.26
CA ASP A 491 -21.16 6.20 -4.15
C ASP A 491 -21.15 5.38 -2.84
N GLN A 492 -20.16 5.58 -2.00
CA GLN A 492 -20.02 4.94 -0.69
C GLN A 492 -20.27 5.98 0.42
N LEU A 493 -21.40 5.87 1.13
CA LEU A 493 -21.75 6.75 2.25
C LEU A 493 -20.76 6.58 3.43
N GLY A 494 -20.59 7.66 4.19
CA GLY A 494 -19.72 7.74 5.37
C GLY A 494 -18.30 8.14 5.05
N LEU A 495 -17.39 7.86 6.00
CA LEU A 495 -15.99 8.24 5.88
C LEU A 495 -15.25 7.36 4.88
N THR A 496 -14.36 7.97 4.12
CA THR A 496 -13.48 7.30 3.15
C THR A 496 -12.08 7.86 3.31
N LEU A 497 -11.10 7.00 3.50
CA LEU A 497 -9.70 7.38 3.64
C LEU A 497 -9.03 7.51 2.27
N PHE A 498 -8.21 8.56 2.15
CA PHE A 498 -7.29 8.76 1.04
C PHE A 498 -5.89 8.96 1.61
N HIS A 499 -4.90 8.19 1.16
CA HIS A 499 -3.56 8.25 1.73
C HIS A 499 -2.47 7.79 0.75
N CYS A 500 -1.23 8.14 1.05
CA CYS A 500 -0.07 7.49 0.44
C CYS A 500 0.05 6.07 1.02
N HIS A 501 0.21 5.06 0.15
CA HIS A 501 0.27 3.66 0.61
C HIS A 501 1.68 3.23 1.09
N MET A 502 2.63 4.14 1.16
CA MET A 502 3.88 3.91 1.89
C MET A 502 3.62 4.10 3.38
N GLN A 503 3.81 3.04 4.18
CA GLN A 503 3.50 3.01 5.61
C GLN A 503 4.11 4.21 6.35
N LEU A 504 5.40 4.49 6.14
CA LEU A 504 6.08 5.60 6.80
C LEU A 504 5.43 6.95 6.47
N HIS A 505 5.04 7.18 5.21
CA HIS A 505 4.41 8.43 4.80
C HIS A 505 3.01 8.58 5.41
N MET A 506 2.22 7.51 5.38
CA MET A 506 0.90 7.45 5.99
C MET A 506 0.97 7.78 7.48
N ASP A 507 1.84 7.10 8.22
CA ASP A 507 1.98 7.24 9.68
C ASP A 507 2.41 8.64 10.12
N TYR A 508 3.14 9.35 9.26
CA TYR A 508 3.59 10.72 9.51
C TYR A 508 2.73 11.78 8.80
N GLY A 509 1.45 11.46 8.57
CA GLY A 509 0.40 12.44 8.28
C GLY A 509 -0.04 12.55 6.82
N PHE A 510 0.42 11.67 5.92
CA PHE A 510 0.02 11.72 4.51
C PHE A 510 -1.33 11.04 4.27
N MET A 511 -2.35 11.55 4.93
CA MET A 511 -3.73 11.07 4.87
C MET A 511 -4.73 12.22 4.79
N ALA A 512 -5.91 11.94 4.27
CA ALA A 512 -7.10 12.79 4.31
C ALA A 512 -8.36 11.93 4.43
N LEU A 513 -9.36 12.41 5.16
CA LEU A 513 -10.68 11.81 5.21
C LEU A 513 -11.66 12.61 4.35
N PHE A 514 -12.41 11.89 3.54
CA PHE A 514 -13.61 12.38 2.89
C PHE A 514 -14.83 11.94 3.69
N ASP A 515 -15.83 12.81 3.81
CA ASP A 515 -17.13 12.51 4.40
C ASP A 515 -18.20 12.59 3.30
N CYS A 516 -18.75 11.46 2.92
CA CYS A 516 -19.80 11.35 1.90
C CYS A 516 -21.18 11.27 2.53
N VAL A 517 -22.01 12.29 2.27
CA VAL A 517 -23.38 12.44 2.80
C VAL A 517 -24.41 12.59 1.70
#